data_5dc088259c76d89e26cfe298a5b47b74
#
_entry.id   5dc088259c76d89e26cfe298a5b47b74
#
_cell.length_a   1.000
_cell.length_b   1.000
_cell.length_c   1.000
_cell.angle_alpha   90.00
_cell.angle_beta   90.00
_cell.angle_gamma   90.00
#
_symmetry.space_group_name_H-M   'P 1'
#
loop_
_entity.id
_entity.type
_entity.pdbx_description
1 polymer ?
#
loop_
_entity_poly.entity_id
_entity_poly.type
_entity_poly.pdbx_seq_one_letter_code
_entity_poly.pdbx_strand_id
1 'polypeptide(L)'
;MSLRTRLLILVIVAMLVPAVLVGLRFVQNRSSEINTAQVNLSAMANDISNDLDEKIQGTAQLHYGLARARDLDTGDRVACSAFLSAVREEYPQFTGILTINPDGSLFCDSLQSNRTLDLRDRDYFRQALRATGIVTLEPAFGRLTGIPVLQIAYPARSETGELKFILLASLNLQKFAENQAMREVVAAGEILLVDKKGMVLVAPGKYRTEPAGASIANSELFRFATEPDGGHFREATDTAGRTYVWSTARSSPLRDAGLHILVGLP
;
A
#
# COMPACT_ATOMS: atom_id res chain seq x y z
N MET A 1 0.78 72.69 -5.77
CA MET A 1 1.53 71.57 -5.12
C MET A 1 2.99 72.03 -5.02
N SER A 2 3.54 72.01 -3.79
CA SER A 2 4.93 72.44 -3.60
C SER A 2 5.91 71.36 -4.16
N LEU A 3 7.10 71.75 -4.54
CA LEU A 3 8.13 70.90 -5.08
C LEU A 3 8.43 69.71 -4.12
N ARG A 4 8.39 69.99 -2.80
CA ARG A 4 8.57 68.99 -1.73
C ARG A 4 7.49 67.89 -1.75
N THR A 5 6.23 68.26 -2.01
CA THR A 5 5.12 67.29 -2.09
C THR A 5 5.24 66.38 -3.30
N ARG A 6 5.68 66.88 -4.44
CA ARG A 6 5.92 66.09 -5.65
C ARG A 6 7.07 65.10 -5.47
N LEU A 7 8.15 65.52 -4.80
CA LEU A 7 9.31 64.68 -4.53
C LEU A 7 8.97 63.57 -3.54
N LEU A 8 8.16 63.88 -2.53
CA LEU A 8 7.70 62.92 -1.53
C LEU A 8 6.79 61.82 -2.12
N ILE A 9 5.88 62.23 -3.02
CA ILE A 9 5.01 61.29 -3.75
C ILE A 9 5.84 60.37 -4.66
N LEU A 10 6.83 60.91 -5.39
CA LEU A 10 7.72 60.11 -6.22
C LEU A 10 8.50 59.07 -5.43
N VAL A 11 9.03 59.44 -4.27
CA VAL A 11 9.76 58.51 -3.39
C VAL A 11 8.83 57.42 -2.84
N ILE A 12 7.62 57.76 -2.40
CA ILE A 12 6.62 56.81 -1.93
C ILE A 12 6.22 55.84 -3.05
N VAL A 13 5.95 56.29 -4.25
CA VAL A 13 5.59 55.45 -5.38
C VAL A 13 6.77 54.55 -5.79
N ALA A 14 8.00 55.07 -5.78
CA ALA A 14 9.21 54.34 -6.10
C ALA A 14 9.50 53.20 -5.07
N MET A 15 9.06 53.35 -3.82
CA MET A 15 9.18 52.30 -2.81
C MET A 15 7.98 51.34 -2.79
N LEU A 16 6.76 51.86 -2.98
CA LEU A 16 5.54 51.04 -2.94
C LEU A 16 5.44 50.05 -4.11
N VAL A 17 5.80 50.47 -5.31
CA VAL A 17 5.70 49.57 -6.49
C VAL A 17 6.59 48.31 -6.36
N PRO A 18 7.88 48.41 -6.01
CA PRO A 18 8.70 47.23 -5.77
C PRO A 18 8.22 46.36 -4.58
N ALA A 19 7.76 47.00 -3.49
CA ALA A 19 7.26 46.29 -2.33
C ALA A 19 6.01 45.46 -2.66
N VAL A 20 5.07 46.01 -3.42
CA VAL A 20 3.89 45.28 -3.91
C VAL A 20 4.28 44.15 -4.85
N LEU A 21 5.21 44.40 -5.79
CA LEU A 21 5.68 43.38 -6.73
C LEU A 21 6.38 42.19 -5.99
N VAL A 22 7.21 42.50 -4.99
CA VAL A 22 7.86 41.48 -4.17
C VAL A 22 6.81 40.69 -3.36
N GLY A 23 5.83 41.39 -2.79
CA GLY A 23 4.72 40.75 -2.08
C GLY A 23 3.90 39.80 -2.96
N LEU A 24 3.56 40.24 -4.17
CA LEU A 24 2.83 39.43 -5.15
C LEU A 24 3.65 38.19 -5.59
N ARG A 25 4.94 38.37 -5.86
CA ARG A 25 5.84 37.28 -6.21
C ARG A 25 5.97 36.27 -5.06
N PHE A 26 6.05 36.73 -3.81
CA PHE A 26 6.14 35.88 -2.66
C PHE A 26 4.88 35.01 -2.50
N VAL A 27 3.69 35.59 -2.65
CA VAL A 27 2.41 34.84 -2.61
C VAL A 27 2.32 33.85 -3.77
N GLN A 28 2.70 34.24 -4.99
CA GLN A 28 2.68 33.36 -6.16
C GLN A 28 3.67 32.19 -6.03
N ASN A 29 4.89 32.46 -5.56
CA ASN A 29 5.89 31.41 -5.35
C ASN A 29 5.40 30.40 -4.30
N ARG A 30 4.83 30.87 -3.18
CA ARG A 30 4.31 29.98 -2.14
C ARG A 30 3.16 29.09 -2.67
N SER A 31 2.24 29.66 -3.45
CA SER A 31 1.17 28.86 -4.09
C SER A 31 1.72 27.83 -5.05
N SER A 32 2.75 28.19 -5.82
CA SER A 32 3.39 27.27 -6.76
C SER A 32 4.14 26.14 -6.06
N GLU A 33 4.83 26.44 -4.97
CA GLU A 33 5.54 25.41 -4.17
C GLU A 33 4.58 24.42 -3.52
N ILE A 34 3.47 24.91 -2.95
CA ILE A 34 2.43 24.05 -2.36
C ILE A 34 1.81 23.15 -3.45
N ASN A 35 1.45 23.72 -4.59
CA ASN A 35 0.86 22.95 -5.68
C ASN A 35 1.84 21.89 -6.22
N THR A 36 3.13 22.23 -6.35
CA THR A 36 4.17 21.27 -6.77
C THR A 36 4.34 20.15 -5.75
N ALA A 37 4.38 20.46 -4.45
CA ALA A 37 4.46 19.47 -3.40
C ALA A 37 3.24 18.52 -3.41
N GLN A 38 2.04 19.07 -3.63
CA GLN A 38 0.81 18.28 -3.74
C GLN A 38 0.84 17.33 -4.93
N VAL A 39 1.24 17.79 -6.11
CA VAL A 39 1.36 16.95 -7.31
C VAL A 39 2.38 15.83 -7.08
N ASN A 40 3.52 16.14 -6.47
CA ASN A 40 4.55 15.15 -6.16
C ASN A 40 4.05 14.10 -5.16
N LEU A 41 3.32 14.49 -4.10
CA LEU A 41 2.72 13.55 -3.14
C LEU A 41 1.76 12.57 -3.81
N SER A 42 0.89 13.07 -4.69
CA SER A 42 -0.04 12.23 -5.43
C SER A 42 0.68 11.28 -6.39
N ALA A 43 1.73 11.78 -7.07
CA ALA A 43 2.57 10.94 -7.92
C ALA A 43 3.23 9.82 -7.10
N MET A 44 3.84 10.15 -5.96
CA MET A 44 4.46 9.16 -5.05
C MET A 44 3.46 8.09 -4.59
N ALA A 45 2.25 8.49 -4.17
CA ALA A 45 1.23 7.53 -3.74
C ALA A 45 0.81 6.58 -4.89
N ASN A 46 0.68 7.12 -6.11
CA ASN A 46 0.36 6.31 -7.29
C ASN A 46 1.51 5.40 -7.70
N ASP A 47 2.77 5.85 -7.61
CA ASP A 47 3.94 5.03 -7.95
C ASP A 47 4.05 3.82 -7.00
N ILE A 48 3.79 4.02 -5.71
CA ILE A 48 3.73 2.92 -4.72
C ILE A 48 2.61 1.94 -5.08
N SER A 49 1.43 2.44 -5.48
CA SER A 49 0.32 1.60 -5.91
C SER A 49 0.67 0.79 -7.15
N ASN A 50 1.31 1.41 -8.15
CA ASN A 50 1.72 0.75 -9.39
C ASN A 50 2.78 -0.34 -9.14
N ASP A 51 3.79 -0.07 -8.28
CA ASP A 51 4.80 -1.08 -7.94
C ASP A 51 4.16 -2.30 -7.23
N LEU A 52 3.21 -2.07 -6.33
CA LEU A 52 2.43 -3.16 -5.72
C LEU A 52 1.60 -3.93 -6.76
N ASP A 53 0.95 -3.23 -7.69
CA ASP A 53 0.17 -3.86 -8.77
C ASP A 53 1.06 -4.74 -9.66
N GLU A 54 2.27 -4.29 -9.99
CA GLU A 54 3.25 -5.10 -10.74
C GLU A 54 3.63 -6.38 -9.96
N LYS A 55 3.84 -6.28 -8.63
CA LYS A 55 4.10 -7.45 -7.78
C LYS A 55 2.93 -8.42 -7.76
N ILE A 56 1.69 -7.91 -7.72
CA ILE A 56 0.47 -8.73 -7.78
C ILE A 56 0.39 -9.46 -9.11
N GLN A 57 0.60 -8.76 -10.22
CA GLN A 57 0.57 -9.36 -11.58
C GLN A 57 1.64 -10.45 -11.74
N GLY A 58 2.87 -10.19 -11.29
CA GLY A 58 3.94 -11.19 -11.29
C GLY A 58 3.60 -12.40 -10.41
N THR A 59 2.97 -12.18 -9.25
CA THR A 59 2.51 -13.26 -8.37
C THR A 59 1.37 -14.06 -9.01
N ALA A 60 0.44 -13.41 -9.69
CA ALA A 60 -0.63 -14.09 -10.42
C ALA A 60 -0.09 -15.00 -11.51
N GLN A 61 0.93 -14.55 -12.26
CA GLN A 61 1.61 -15.36 -13.27
C GLN A 61 2.33 -16.56 -12.64
N LEU A 62 3.03 -16.36 -11.53
CA LEU A 62 3.65 -17.44 -10.75
C LEU A 62 2.61 -18.46 -10.32
N HIS A 63 1.50 -18.01 -9.75
CA HIS A 63 0.41 -18.89 -9.29
C HIS A 63 -0.21 -19.69 -10.44
N TYR A 64 -0.39 -19.06 -11.61
CA TYR A 64 -0.88 -19.74 -12.80
C TYR A 64 0.03 -20.89 -13.21
N GLY A 65 1.36 -20.70 -13.16
CA GLY A 65 2.35 -21.74 -13.42
C GLY A 65 2.34 -22.83 -12.33
N LEU A 66 2.42 -22.44 -11.07
CA LEU A 66 2.43 -23.35 -9.94
C LEU A 66 1.17 -24.21 -9.83
N ALA A 67 0.00 -23.65 -10.12
CA ALA A 67 -1.28 -24.40 -10.09
C ALA A 67 -1.32 -25.58 -11.06
N ARG A 68 -0.38 -25.66 -11.99
CA ARG A 68 -0.22 -26.74 -13.00
C ARG A 68 0.95 -27.67 -12.68
N ALA A 69 1.72 -27.38 -11.62
CA ALA A 69 2.83 -28.23 -11.21
C ALA A 69 2.30 -29.55 -10.61
N ARG A 70 2.89 -30.66 -11.04
CA ARG A 70 2.49 -32.00 -10.56
C ARG A 70 2.68 -32.16 -9.06
N ASP A 71 3.74 -31.54 -8.53
CA ASP A 71 4.11 -31.63 -7.09
C ASP A 71 3.04 -31.07 -6.15
N LEU A 72 2.15 -30.19 -6.63
CA LEU A 72 1.02 -29.67 -5.87
C LEU A 72 -0.25 -30.54 -5.96
N ASP A 73 -0.30 -31.48 -6.89
CA ASP A 73 -1.48 -32.31 -7.18
C ASP A 73 -1.33 -33.76 -6.71
N THR A 74 -0.21 -34.11 -6.05
CA THR A 74 0.10 -35.50 -5.67
C THR A 74 -0.61 -35.98 -4.41
N GLY A 75 -1.22 -35.10 -3.62
CA GLY A 75 -1.76 -35.44 -2.29
C GLY A 75 -0.68 -35.69 -1.23
N ASP A 76 0.61 -35.63 -1.57
CA ASP A 76 1.72 -35.75 -0.64
C ASP A 76 2.07 -34.38 -0.03
N ARG A 77 1.70 -34.21 1.24
CA ARG A 77 1.92 -32.97 1.99
C ARG A 77 3.41 -32.65 2.16
N VAL A 78 4.26 -33.66 2.33
CA VAL A 78 5.70 -33.48 2.56
C VAL A 78 6.37 -33.01 1.28
N ALA A 79 6.11 -33.69 0.15
CA ALA A 79 6.62 -33.31 -1.15
C ALA A 79 6.12 -31.91 -1.55
N CYS A 80 4.84 -31.62 -1.34
CA CYS A 80 4.25 -30.30 -1.58
C CYS A 80 4.96 -29.19 -0.77
N SER A 81 5.18 -29.41 0.53
CA SER A 81 5.85 -28.42 1.38
C SER A 81 7.32 -28.20 0.98
N ALA A 82 8.04 -29.25 0.61
CA ALA A 82 9.42 -29.17 0.13
C ALA A 82 9.50 -28.38 -1.18
N PHE A 83 8.59 -28.66 -2.13
CA PHE A 83 8.50 -27.92 -3.39
C PHE A 83 8.21 -26.44 -3.18
N LEU A 84 7.20 -26.10 -2.36
CA LEU A 84 6.88 -24.70 -2.05
C LEU A 84 8.00 -24.00 -1.28
N SER A 85 8.78 -24.72 -0.45
CA SER A 85 9.96 -24.16 0.22
C SER A 85 11.03 -23.76 -0.80
N ALA A 86 11.34 -24.61 -1.76
CA ALA A 86 12.28 -24.29 -2.84
C ALA A 86 11.82 -23.10 -3.67
N VAL A 87 10.52 -23.05 -4.02
CA VAL A 87 9.96 -21.87 -4.72
C VAL A 87 10.12 -20.59 -3.89
N ARG A 88 9.83 -20.64 -2.58
CA ARG A 88 9.96 -19.46 -1.71
C ARG A 88 11.40 -18.96 -1.59
N GLU A 89 12.39 -19.83 -1.65
CA GLU A 89 13.81 -19.46 -1.64
C GLU A 89 14.19 -18.60 -2.86
N GLU A 90 13.63 -18.91 -4.03
CA GLU A 90 13.81 -18.14 -5.26
C GLU A 90 13.04 -16.81 -5.25
N TYR A 91 12.00 -16.71 -4.42
CA TYR A 91 11.12 -15.52 -4.32
C TYR A 91 11.10 -14.93 -2.90
N PRO A 92 12.22 -14.31 -2.45
CA PRO A 92 12.39 -13.86 -1.07
C PRO A 92 11.46 -12.71 -0.65
N GLN A 93 10.69 -12.15 -1.57
CA GLN A 93 9.63 -11.18 -1.28
C GLN A 93 8.41 -11.81 -0.60
N PHE A 94 8.25 -13.14 -0.64
CA PHE A 94 7.16 -13.81 0.06
C PHE A 94 7.58 -14.27 1.45
N THR A 95 6.73 -14.02 2.46
CA THR A 95 6.90 -14.57 3.80
C THR A 95 6.50 -16.04 3.87
N GLY A 96 5.63 -16.47 2.95
CA GLY A 96 5.18 -17.84 2.82
C GLY A 96 4.35 -18.05 1.56
N ILE A 97 4.39 -19.29 1.05
CA ILE A 97 3.53 -19.78 -0.01
C ILE A 97 2.87 -21.06 0.54
N LEU A 98 1.57 -21.21 0.33
CA LEU A 98 0.84 -22.36 0.86
C LEU A 98 -0.34 -22.76 -0.02
N THR A 99 -0.81 -23.99 0.15
CA THR A 99 -2.04 -24.47 -0.47
C THR A 99 -3.12 -24.72 0.57
N ILE A 100 -4.35 -24.44 0.20
CA ILE A 100 -5.52 -24.55 1.07
C ILE A 100 -6.53 -25.46 0.37
N ASN A 101 -7.03 -26.47 1.10
CA ASN A 101 -8.08 -27.33 0.62
C ASN A 101 -9.41 -26.57 0.41
N PRO A 102 -10.34 -27.08 -0.41
CA PRO A 102 -11.65 -26.47 -0.59
C PRO A 102 -12.49 -26.33 0.70
N ASP A 103 -12.18 -27.12 1.72
CA ASP A 103 -12.80 -27.03 3.05
C ASP A 103 -12.22 -25.94 3.94
N GLY A 104 -11.17 -25.22 3.48
CA GLY A 104 -10.47 -24.16 4.20
C GLY A 104 -9.33 -24.62 5.09
N SER A 105 -9.03 -25.91 5.14
CA SER A 105 -7.88 -26.44 5.88
C SER A 105 -6.56 -26.20 5.14
N LEU A 106 -5.50 -25.88 5.88
CA LEU A 106 -4.14 -25.80 5.32
C LEU A 106 -3.70 -27.21 4.87
N PHE A 107 -3.32 -27.37 3.60
CA PHE A 107 -2.77 -28.62 3.11
C PHE A 107 -1.25 -28.67 3.28
N CYS A 108 -0.50 -27.78 2.61
CA CYS A 108 0.95 -27.69 2.75
C CYS A 108 1.43 -26.23 2.77
N ASP A 109 2.62 -25.99 3.30
CA ASP A 109 3.20 -24.65 3.39
C ASP A 109 4.73 -24.66 3.21
N SER A 110 5.25 -23.59 2.61
CA SER A 110 6.67 -23.40 2.35
C SER A 110 7.54 -23.18 3.58
N LEU A 111 6.94 -22.99 4.76
CA LEU A 111 7.65 -22.89 6.03
C LEU A 111 7.78 -24.26 6.71
N GLN A 112 7.18 -25.30 6.14
CA GLN A 112 7.16 -26.67 6.68
C GLN A 112 6.72 -26.71 8.16
N SER A 113 5.74 -25.86 8.48
CA SER A 113 5.36 -25.57 9.87
C SER A 113 4.65 -26.73 10.58
N ASN A 114 4.17 -27.72 9.81
CA ASN A 114 3.32 -28.82 10.28
C ASN A 114 2.08 -28.40 11.09
N ARG A 115 1.67 -27.14 10.99
CA ARG A 115 0.48 -26.61 11.67
C ARG A 115 -0.80 -27.03 10.97
N THR A 116 -1.84 -27.18 11.75
CA THR A 116 -3.22 -27.22 11.24
C THR A 116 -3.81 -25.83 11.37
N LEU A 117 -4.30 -25.27 10.27
CA LEU A 117 -4.95 -23.97 10.24
C LEU A 117 -6.29 -24.11 9.53
N ASP A 118 -7.28 -23.41 10.06
CA ASP A 118 -8.56 -23.14 9.40
C ASP A 118 -8.53 -21.71 8.87
N LEU A 119 -8.76 -21.57 7.57
CA LEU A 119 -8.66 -20.29 6.85
C LEU A 119 -10.02 -19.84 6.27
N ARG A 120 -11.13 -20.51 6.66
CA ARG A 120 -12.50 -20.21 6.19
C ARG A 120 -12.97 -18.79 6.53
N ASP A 121 -12.46 -18.23 7.62
CA ASP A 121 -12.79 -16.87 8.06
C ASP A 121 -12.09 -15.77 7.27
N ARG A 122 -11.11 -16.12 6.42
CA ARG A 122 -10.35 -15.16 5.61
C ARG A 122 -11.14 -14.68 4.40
N ASP A 123 -11.05 -13.37 4.12
CA ASP A 123 -11.76 -12.78 2.98
C ASP A 123 -11.23 -13.29 1.65
N TYR A 124 -9.91 -13.40 1.49
CA TYR A 124 -9.32 -13.96 0.28
C TYR A 124 -9.81 -15.38 -0.01
N PHE A 125 -10.00 -16.21 1.03
CA PHE A 125 -10.50 -17.57 0.87
C PHE A 125 -11.94 -17.58 0.36
N ARG A 126 -12.83 -16.82 1.03
CA ARG A 126 -14.25 -16.73 0.62
C ARG A 126 -14.43 -16.18 -0.80
N GLN A 127 -13.58 -15.23 -1.20
CA GLN A 127 -13.58 -14.69 -2.55
C GLN A 127 -13.05 -15.72 -3.56
N ALA A 128 -11.93 -16.40 -3.25
CA ALA A 128 -11.32 -17.39 -4.14
C ALA A 128 -12.24 -18.59 -4.42
N LEU A 129 -13.12 -18.99 -3.47
CA LEU A 129 -14.13 -20.03 -3.71
C LEU A 129 -15.05 -19.69 -4.91
N ARG A 130 -15.31 -18.39 -5.15
CA ARG A 130 -16.23 -17.91 -6.20
C ARG A 130 -15.47 -17.43 -7.45
N ALA A 131 -14.20 -17.12 -7.34
CA ALA A 131 -13.41 -16.58 -8.44
C ALA A 131 -13.07 -17.67 -9.47
N THR A 132 -12.92 -17.25 -10.73
CA THR A 132 -12.53 -18.12 -11.85
C THR A 132 -11.26 -17.55 -12.49
N GLY A 133 -10.08 -18.07 -12.09
CA GLY A 133 -8.81 -17.71 -12.70
C GLY A 133 -8.27 -16.32 -12.40
N ILE A 134 -8.89 -15.61 -11.44
CA ILE A 134 -8.48 -14.27 -11.00
C ILE A 134 -7.97 -14.37 -9.57
N VAL A 135 -6.87 -13.68 -9.26
CA VAL A 135 -6.37 -13.58 -7.88
C VAL A 135 -7.31 -12.76 -7.02
N THR A 136 -7.42 -13.16 -5.75
CA THR A 136 -8.12 -12.40 -4.71
C THR A 136 -7.13 -11.89 -3.71
N LEU A 137 -7.36 -10.70 -3.17
CA LEU A 137 -6.41 -9.96 -2.35
C LEU A 137 -6.98 -9.72 -0.95
N GLU A 138 -6.11 -9.81 0.06
CA GLU A 138 -6.45 -9.39 1.43
C GLU A 138 -5.20 -8.83 2.12
N PRO A 139 -5.12 -7.52 2.41
CA PRO A 139 -4.10 -6.96 3.26
C PRO A 139 -4.37 -7.36 4.73
N ALA A 140 -3.38 -7.97 5.39
CA ALA A 140 -3.54 -8.48 6.76
C ALA A 140 -2.20 -8.80 7.43
N PHE A 141 -2.23 -9.12 8.73
CA PHE A 141 -1.11 -9.81 9.37
C PHE A 141 -1.20 -11.32 9.09
N GLY A 142 -0.07 -11.91 8.67
CA GLY A 142 0.03 -13.34 8.34
C GLY A 142 -0.17 -14.21 9.59
N ARG A 143 -1.03 -15.24 9.51
CA ARG A 143 -1.29 -16.15 10.66
C ARG A 143 -0.10 -16.98 11.07
N LEU A 144 0.75 -17.36 10.11
CA LEU A 144 1.96 -18.15 10.39
C LEU A 144 3.10 -17.30 10.91
N THR A 145 3.24 -16.08 10.38
CA THR A 145 4.44 -15.25 10.59
C THR A 145 4.22 -14.05 11.50
N GLY A 146 2.97 -13.55 11.64
CA GLY A 146 2.68 -12.29 12.33
C GLY A 146 3.15 -11.04 11.57
N ILE A 147 3.76 -11.19 10.39
CA ILE A 147 4.29 -10.09 9.58
C ILE A 147 3.15 -9.46 8.76
N PRO A 148 3.14 -8.13 8.54
CA PRO A 148 2.18 -7.50 7.65
C PRO A 148 2.42 -7.94 6.21
N VAL A 149 1.38 -8.44 5.56
CA VAL A 149 1.42 -9.02 4.22
C VAL A 149 0.23 -8.58 3.37
N LEU A 150 0.43 -8.61 2.05
CA LEU A 150 -0.67 -8.68 1.11
C LEU A 150 -0.83 -10.15 0.72
N GLN A 151 -1.95 -10.75 1.11
CA GLN A 151 -2.33 -12.09 0.73
C GLN A 151 -2.83 -12.08 -0.72
N ILE A 152 -2.24 -12.93 -1.56
CA ILE A 152 -2.59 -13.06 -2.97
C ILE A 152 -2.98 -14.51 -3.19
N ALA A 153 -4.28 -14.77 -3.35
CA ALA A 153 -4.83 -16.11 -3.47
C ALA A 153 -5.32 -16.38 -4.89
N TYR A 154 -5.03 -17.59 -5.38
CA TYR A 154 -5.42 -18.06 -6.71
C TYR A 154 -6.17 -19.38 -6.60
N PRO A 155 -7.42 -19.49 -7.10
CA PRO A 155 -8.16 -20.74 -7.13
C PRO A 155 -7.68 -21.64 -8.27
N ALA A 156 -7.01 -22.74 -7.93
CA ALA A 156 -6.65 -23.78 -8.87
C ALA A 156 -7.86 -24.66 -9.17
N ARG A 157 -8.31 -24.69 -10.42
CA ARG A 157 -9.48 -25.47 -10.85
C ARG A 157 -9.09 -26.52 -11.87
N SER A 158 -9.87 -27.62 -11.90
CA SER A 158 -9.80 -28.64 -12.95
C SER A 158 -10.32 -28.08 -14.30
N GLU A 159 -10.14 -28.86 -15.34
CA GLU A 159 -10.73 -28.55 -16.67
C GLU A 159 -12.26 -28.48 -16.63
N THR A 160 -12.88 -29.19 -15.69
CA THR A 160 -14.34 -29.17 -15.47
C THR A 160 -14.81 -28.00 -14.61
N GLY A 161 -13.87 -27.14 -14.12
CA GLY A 161 -14.17 -25.97 -13.29
C GLY A 161 -14.25 -26.27 -11.78
N GLU A 162 -14.06 -27.52 -11.36
CA GLU A 162 -14.05 -27.90 -9.95
C GLU A 162 -12.82 -27.34 -9.23
N LEU A 163 -12.99 -26.80 -8.01
CA LEU A 163 -11.90 -26.26 -7.22
C LEU A 163 -11.06 -27.42 -6.64
N LYS A 164 -9.79 -27.49 -7.02
CA LYS A 164 -8.81 -28.46 -6.51
C LYS A 164 -8.22 -27.99 -5.18
N PHE A 165 -7.67 -26.80 -5.19
CA PHE A 165 -7.08 -26.12 -4.02
C PHE A 165 -7.01 -24.60 -4.28
N ILE A 166 -6.71 -23.84 -3.24
CA ILE A 166 -6.37 -22.41 -3.36
C ILE A 166 -4.88 -22.28 -3.07
N LEU A 167 -4.13 -21.69 -4.00
CA LEU A 167 -2.74 -21.32 -3.83
C LEU A 167 -2.66 -19.90 -3.27
N LEU A 168 -1.90 -19.70 -2.18
CA LEU A 168 -1.75 -18.43 -1.51
C LEU A 168 -0.28 -18.05 -1.42
N ALA A 169 0.09 -16.86 -1.85
CA ALA A 169 1.36 -16.22 -1.55
C ALA A 169 1.16 -15.00 -0.65
N SER A 170 2.01 -14.88 0.34
CA SER A 170 2.00 -13.78 1.32
C SER A 170 3.12 -12.80 0.99
N LEU A 171 2.84 -11.74 0.23
CA LEU A 171 3.80 -10.70 -0.13
C LEU A 171 4.14 -9.87 1.13
N ASN A 172 5.42 -9.78 1.46
CA ASN A 172 5.91 -9.05 2.63
C ASN A 172 5.83 -7.54 2.42
N LEU A 173 4.86 -6.88 3.04
CA LEU A 173 4.66 -5.44 2.92
C LEU A 173 5.76 -4.63 3.64
N GLN A 174 6.33 -5.16 4.72
CA GLN A 174 7.45 -4.49 5.41
C GLN A 174 8.69 -4.48 4.51
N LYS A 175 9.05 -5.62 3.92
CA LYS A 175 10.18 -5.72 2.99
C LYS A 175 9.93 -4.90 1.71
N PHE A 176 8.69 -4.84 1.25
CA PHE A 176 8.29 -3.95 0.16
C PHE A 176 8.58 -2.48 0.49
N ALA A 177 8.23 -2.04 1.70
CA ALA A 177 8.47 -0.67 2.15
C ALA A 177 9.96 -0.31 2.40
N GLU A 178 10.83 -1.31 2.46
CA GLU A 178 12.27 -1.13 2.60
C GLU A 178 13.01 -1.02 1.26
N ASN A 179 12.31 -1.13 0.12
CA ASN A 179 12.91 -1.00 -1.20
C ASN A 179 13.46 0.42 -1.45
N GLN A 180 14.32 0.57 -2.46
CA GLN A 180 15.05 1.82 -2.71
C GLN A 180 14.11 2.98 -3.10
N ALA A 181 13.07 2.72 -3.90
CA ALA A 181 12.11 3.75 -4.31
C ALA A 181 11.35 4.33 -3.11
N MET A 182 10.97 3.46 -2.15
CA MET A 182 10.30 3.88 -0.92
C MET A 182 11.22 4.68 0.01
N ARG A 183 12.53 4.40 0.03
CA ARG A 183 13.49 5.10 0.90
C ARG A 183 13.57 6.60 0.64
N GLU A 184 13.45 7.03 -0.60
CA GLU A 184 13.46 8.45 -0.95
C GLU A 184 12.21 9.16 -0.40
N VAL A 185 11.04 8.53 -0.53
CA VAL A 185 9.78 9.05 0.02
C VAL A 185 9.82 9.09 1.55
N VAL A 186 10.30 8.02 2.17
CA VAL A 186 10.45 7.88 3.64
C VAL A 186 11.44 8.91 4.20
N ALA A 187 12.49 9.25 3.47
CA ALA A 187 13.46 10.28 3.90
C ALA A 187 12.83 11.68 3.95
N ALA A 188 11.84 11.94 3.09
CA ALA A 188 11.17 13.23 3.00
C ALA A 188 9.93 13.32 3.92
N GLY A 189 9.25 12.18 4.18
CA GLY A 189 7.96 12.19 4.86
C GLY A 189 7.60 10.84 5.49
N GLU A 190 6.33 10.49 5.43
CA GLU A 190 5.77 9.27 5.97
C GLU A 190 4.92 8.53 4.94
N ILE A 191 4.89 7.20 5.05
CA ILE A 191 4.02 6.35 4.26
C ILE A 191 3.22 5.48 5.25
N LEU A 192 1.92 5.37 5.03
CA LEU A 192 1.08 4.44 5.76
C LEU A 192 0.40 3.49 4.77
N LEU A 193 0.54 2.20 5.01
CA LEU A 193 -0.26 1.16 4.38
C LEU A 193 -1.29 0.70 5.41
N VAL A 194 -2.57 0.90 5.10
CA VAL A 194 -3.67 0.71 6.06
C VAL A 194 -4.71 -0.24 5.45
N ASP A 195 -5.18 -1.18 6.26
CA ASP A 195 -6.24 -2.10 5.82
C ASP A 195 -7.63 -1.45 5.84
N LYS A 196 -8.63 -2.14 5.31
CA LYS A 196 -10.03 -1.70 5.27
C LYS A 196 -10.69 -1.46 6.64
N LYS A 197 -10.06 -1.90 7.72
CA LYS A 197 -10.52 -1.70 9.11
C LYS A 197 -9.80 -0.54 9.79
N GLY A 198 -8.90 0.14 9.08
CA GLY A 198 -8.07 1.20 9.65
C GLY A 198 -6.89 0.70 10.46
N MET A 199 -6.48 -0.56 10.30
CA MET A 199 -5.29 -1.10 10.93
C MET A 199 -4.06 -0.70 10.10
N VAL A 200 -3.10 -0.06 10.73
CA VAL A 200 -1.81 0.27 10.11
C VAL A 200 -0.98 -1.00 9.97
N LEU A 201 -0.74 -1.41 8.74
CA LEU A 201 0.08 -2.59 8.42
C LEU A 201 1.56 -2.24 8.41
N VAL A 202 1.91 -1.15 7.72
CA VAL A 202 3.28 -0.68 7.58
C VAL A 202 3.30 0.84 7.69
N ALA A 203 4.28 1.37 8.41
CA ALA A 203 4.49 2.79 8.61
C ALA A 203 5.99 3.11 8.58
N PRO A 204 6.65 3.05 7.42
CA PRO A 204 8.03 3.49 7.30
C PRO A 204 8.04 5.02 7.28
N GLY A 205 8.87 5.62 8.10
CA GLY A 205 9.00 7.07 8.15
C GLY A 205 9.86 7.55 9.30
N LYS A 206 10.34 8.77 9.18
CA LYS A 206 11.21 9.39 10.17
C LYS A 206 10.49 9.63 11.50
N TYR A 207 9.21 9.94 11.43
CA TYR A 207 8.44 10.41 12.58
C TYR A 207 7.54 9.34 13.19
N ARG A 208 7.20 8.28 12.44
CA ARG A 208 6.39 7.12 12.86
C ARG A 208 5.16 7.55 13.67
N THR A 209 4.36 8.43 13.08
CA THR A 209 3.19 9.01 13.74
C THR A 209 2.20 7.93 14.19
N GLU A 210 2.04 6.90 13.36
CA GLU A 210 1.13 5.79 13.59
C GLU A 210 1.88 4.46 13.40
N PRO A 211 2.30 3.79 14.49
CA PRO A 211 3.08 2.56 14.36
C PRO A 211 2.28 1.41 13.74
N ALA A 212 2.99 0.47 13.12
CA ALA A 212 2.37 -0.77 12.64
C ALA A 212 1.64 -1.51 13.78
N GLY A 213 0.43 -1.95 13.51
CA GLY A 213 -0.48 -2.54 14.51
C GLY A 213 -1.38 -1.53 15.23
N ALA A 214 -1.17 -0.23 15.06
CA ALA A 214 -2.10 0.78 15.55
C ALA A 214 -3.37 0.83 14.70
N SER A 215 -4.48 1.26 15.31
CA SER A 215 -5.74 1.48 14.61
C SER A 215 -6.01 2.97 14.45
N ILE A 216 -6.18 3.40 13.21
CA ILE A 216 -6.60 4.76 12.86
C ILE A 216 -8.08 4.82 12.41
N ALA A 217 -8.85 3.75 12.65
CA ALA A 217 -10.22 3.60 12.16
C ALA A 217 -11.14 4.79 12.46
N ASN A 218 -10.94 5.46 13.59
CA ASN A 218 -11.75 6.60 14.03
C ASN A 218 -11.11 7.96 13.69
N SER A 219 -9.97 7.97 13.02
CA SER A 219 -9.25 9.21 12.68
C SER A 219 -9.83 9.89 11.44
N GLU A 220 -9.57 11.19 11.34
CA GLU A 220 -9.86 11.95 10.14
C GLU A 220 -9.03 11.45 8.94
N LEU A 221 -7.82 10.99 9.19
CA LEU A 221 -6.91 10.45 8.20
C LEU A 221 -7.48 9.16 7.55
N PHE A 222 -8.10 8.27 8.34
CA PHE A 222 -8.74 7.07 7.78
C PHE A 222 -9.97 7.40 6.96
N ARG A 223 -10.79 8.36 7.39
CA ARG A 223 -11.93 8.84 6.60
C ARG A 223 -11.47 9.38 5.25
N PHE A 224 -10.40 10.17 5.25
CA PHE A 224 -9.76 10.67 4.03
C PHE A 224 -9.23 9.53 3.14
N ALA A 225 -8.55 8.52 3.72
CA ALA A 225 -8.04 7.36 2.99
C ALA A 225 -9.14 6.57 2.27
N THR A 226 -10.35 6.55 2.82
CA THR A 226 -11.50 5.79 2.29
C THR A 226 -12.40 6.60 1.36
N GLU A 227 -12.17 7.89 1.15
CA GLU A 227 -12.92 8.72 0.21
C GLU A 227 -12.90 8.15 -1.22
N PRO A 228 -14.05 8.09 -1.95
CA PRO A 228 -14.16 7.35 -3.21
C PRO A 228 -13.17 7.81 -4.29
N ASP A 229 -12.93 9.09 -4.38
CA ASP A 229 -12.20 9.70 -5.50
C ASP A 229 -10.69 9.78 -5.32
N GLY A 230 -10.04 9.24 -4.35
CA GLY A 230 -8.58 9.19 -4.14
C GLY A 230 -7.72 10.26 -4.84
N GLY A 231 -6.49 10.44 -4.43
CA GLY A 231 -5.58 11.41 -5.06
C GLY A 231 -5.79 12.88 -4.67
N HIS A 232 -6.67 13.14 -3.71
CA HIS A 232 -6.83 14.45 -3.07
C HIS A 232 -5.76 14.68 -2.02
N PHE A 233 -5.74 15.89 -1.49
CA PHE A 233 -4.84 16.30 -0.41
C PHE A 233 -5.65 16.68 0.80
N ARG A 234 -5.13 16.38 1.97
CA ARG A 234 -5.69 16.82 3.24
C ARG A 234 -4.57 17.18 4.21
N GLU A 235 -4.71 18.33 4.84
CA GLU A 235 -3.92 18.64 6.01
C GLU A 235 -4.52 17.90 7.20
N ALA A 236 -3.71 17.15 7.91
CA ALA A 236 -4.09 16.49 9.15
C ALA A 236 -2.95 16.58 10.16
N THR A 237 -3.33 16.76 11.40
CA THR A 237 -2.38 16.83 12.52
C THR A 237 -2.25 15.46 13.16
N ASP A 238 -1.02 15.02 13.38
CA ASP A 238 -0.72 13.76 14.05
C ASP A 238 -0.98 13.84 15.56
N THR A 239 -0.84 12.70 16.24
CA THR A 239 -0.99 12.61 17.70
C THR A 239 0.05 13.40 18.48
N ALA A 240 1.17 13.78 17.84
CA ALA A 240 2.21 14.63 18.42
C ALA A 240 2.03 16.13 18.14
N GLY A 241 0.91 16.52 17.48
CA GLY A 241 0.60 17.91 17.16
C GLY A 241 1.33 18.47 15.93
N ARG A 242 1.92 17.61 15.08
CA ARG A 242 2.59 18.03 13.84
C ARG A 242 1.60 17.97 12.68
N THR A 243 1.59 19.00 11.87
CA THR A 243 0.72 19.08 10.68
C THR A 243 1.43 18.50 9.46
N TYR A 244 0.74 17.61 8.77
CA TYR A 244 1.18 16.99 7.52
C TYR A 244 0.18 17.28 6.41
N VAL A 245 0.69 17.37 5.19
CA VAL A 245 -0.15 17.28 3.99
C VAL A 245 -0.13 15.83 3.52
N TRP A 246 -1.28 15.18 3.53
CA TRP A 246 -1.45 13.80 3.12
C TRP A 246 -2.06 13.70 1.73
N SER A 247 -1.63 12.70 0.98
CA SER A 247 -2.28 12.27 -0.26
C SER A 247 -2.52 10.76 -0.25
N THR A 248 -3.50 10.31 -1.03
CA THR A 248 -3.81 8.90 -1.24
C THR A 248 -3.57 8.50 -2.69
N ALA A 249 -3.28 7.23 -2.94
CA ALA A 249 -3.31 6.70 -4.30
C ALA A 249 -4.74 6.78 -4.88
N ARG A 250 -4.83 6.99 -6.19
CA ARG A 250 -6.11 6.93 -6.92
C ARG A 250 -6.72 5.53 -6.85
N SER A 251 -7.92 5.40 -7.38
CA SER A 251 -8.59 4.10 -7.48
C SER A 251 -7.68 3.07 -8.14
N SER A 252 -7.51 1.92 -7.49
CA SER A 252 -6.70 0.80 -7.96
C SER A 252 -7.30 -0.51 -7.43
N PRO A 253 -6.95 -1.67 -8.01
CA PRO A 253 -7.37 -2.98 -7.50
C PRO A 253 -7.00 -3.20 -6.02
N LEU A 254 -5.92 -2.58 -5.55
CA LEU A 254 -5.49 -2.61 -4.15
C LEU A 254 -6.50 -1.94 -3.22
N ARG A 255 -7.02 -0.79 -3.65
CA ARG A 255 -8.04 -0.05 -2.89
C ARG A 255 -9.35 -0.85 -2.80
N ASP A 256 -9.74 -1.50 -3.89
CA ASP A 256 -10.92 -2.38 -3.93
C ASP A 256 -10.73 -3.60 -3.01
N ALA A 257 -9.50 -4.08 -2.88
CA ALA A 257 -9.12 -5.12 -1.91
C ALA A 257 -9.02 -4.61 -0.46
N GLY A 258 -9.16 -3.29 -0.25
CA GLY A 258 -9.12 -2.64 1.05
C GLY A 258 -7.71 -2.33 1.56
N LEU A 259 -6.73 -2.13 0.66
CA LEU A 259 -5.43 -1.56 0.99
C LEU A 259 -5.41 -0.08 0.61
N HIS A 260 -5.27 0.77 1.60
CA HIS A 260 -5.17 2.21 1.43
C HIS A 260 -3.72 2.65 1.60
N ILE A 261 -3.21 3.42 0.62
CA ILE A 261 -1.86 3.97 0.60
C ILE A 261 -1.96 5.46 0.88
N LEU A 262 -1.30 5.90 1.93
CA LEU A 262 -1.21 7.29 2.36
C LEU A 262 0.24 7.72 2.32
N VAL A 263 0.51 8.88 1.74
CA VAL A 263 1.84 9.52 1.74
C VAL A 263 1.69 10.91 2.31
N GLY A 264 2.51 11.26 3.31
CA GLY A 264 2.46 12.51 4.05
C GLY A 264 3.81 13.23 4.05
N LEU A 265 3.79 14.55 3.86
CA LEU A 265 4.94 15.44 4.06
C LEU A 265 4.63 16.43 5.19
N PRO A 266 5.59 16.71 6.09
CA PRO A 266 5.45 17.68 7.18
C PRO A 266 5.39 19.12 6.70
#